data_50451cab28be4bf0e98165456e680fac
#
_entry.id   50451cab28be4bf0e98165456e680fac
#
_cell.length_a   1.000
_cell.length_b   1.000
_cell.length_c   1.000
_cell.angle_alpha   90.00
_cell.angle_beta   90.00
_cell.angle_gamma   90.00
#
_symmetry.space_group_name_H-M   'P 1'
#
loop_
_entity.id
_entity.type
_entity.pdbx_description
1 polymer ?
#
loop_
_entity_poly.entity_id
_entity_poly.type
_entity_poly.pdbx_seq_one_letter_code
_entity_poly.pdbx_strand_id
1 'polypeptide(L)'
;VWFLQQEAIRQNGAPAPRVKGRVRKMQGGASGGTIASLTETMKAAAKDLSIVGLLRSPFALTLGFEGPSQPSGMIPEYDSATGTWAAPFVMAPINTKNVHRSNFLLGHPYGTDFTYDEMMMTTIGDAGKAIAEGIATALKSANPFGEGPQPKPGEGPSAEEREAGFYDILFIGEYPDGKSIRASVKGDRDPGYGSTSKMIAESALTLLEVDTPGGVVTPGAIMAKPLIARLTANAGLEFALES
;
A
#
# COMPACT_ATOMS: atom_id res chain seq x y z
N VAL A 1 -5.87 -2.56 -5.03
CA VAL A 1 -6.87 -3.54 -4.51
C VAL A 1 -8.19 -3.41 -5.27
N TRP A 2 -8.84 -2.23 -5.34
CA TRP A 2 -10.14 -2.06 -6.01
C TRP A 2 -10.14 -2.63 -7.44
N PHE A 3 -9.15 -2.30 -8.27
CA PHE A 3 -9.00 -2.81 -9.63
C PHE A 3 -8.98 -4.34 -9.67
N LEU A 4 -8.13 -4.98 -8.85
CA LEU A 4 -8.07 -6.44 -8.74
C LEU A 4 -9.43 -7.04 -8.36
N GLN A 5 -10.12 -6.46 -7.38
CA GLN A 5 -11.40 -6.98 -6.89
C GLN A 5 -12.52 -6.87 -7.93
N GLN A 6 -12.54 -5.80 -8.74
CA GLN A 6 -13.50 -5.69 -9.85
C GLN A 6 -13.24 -6.76 -10.91
N GLU A 7 -11.98 -7.01 -11.23
CA GLU A 7 -11.61 -8.07 -12.18
C GLU A 7 -11.86 -9.47 -11.61
N ALA A 8 -11.66 -9.66 -10.30
CA ALA A 8 -11.99 -10.89 -9.59
C ALA A 8 -13.49 -11.21 -9.69
N ILE A 9 -14.34 -10.24 -9.42
CA ILE A 9 -15.81 -10.38 -9.55
C ILE A 9 -16.18 -10.68 -11.01
N ARG A 10 -15.57 -9.97 -11.97
CA ARG A 10 -15.85 -10.16 -13.40
C ARG A 10 -15.48 -11.57 -13.90
N GLN A 11 -14.33 -12.11 -13.46
CA GLN A 11 -13.81 -13.39 -13.93
C GLN A 11 -14.32 -14.60 -13.15
N ASN A 12 -14.44 -14.46 -11.83
CA ASN A 12 -14.73 -15.57 -10.93
C ASN A 12 -16.12 -15.48 -10.27
N GLY A 13 -16.89 -14.40 -10.54
CA GLY A 13 -18.21 -14.18 -9.96
C GLY A 13 -18.21 -13.73 -8.50
N ALA A 14 -17.04 -13.61 -7.87
CA ALA A 14 -16.88 -13.22 -6.47
C ALA A 14 -15.56 -12.47 -6.23
N PRO A 15 -15.49 -11.58 -5.23
CA PRO A 15 -14.25 -10.93 -4.84
C PRO A 15 -13.28 -11.98 -4.26
N ALA A 16 -11.98 -11.69 -4.31
CA ALA A 16 -10.98 -12.51 -3.65
C ALA A 16 -10.98 -12.21 -2.13
N PRO A 17 -11.25 -13.21 -1.26
CA PRO A 17 -11.34 -12.98 0.19
C PRO A 17 -9.96 -12.70 0.82
N ARG A 18 -8.89 -13.06 0.14
CA ARG A 18 -7.51 -12.80 0.53
C ARG A 18 -6.79 -12.06 -0.59
N VAL A 19 -6.18 -10.91 -0.28
CA VAL A 19 -5.33 -10.19 -1.24
C VAL A 19 -3.98 -9.91 -0.60
N LYS A 20 -2.92 -10.19 -1.35
CA LYS A 20 -1.54 -9.88 -1.02
C LYS A 20 -1.04 -8.75 -1.91
N GLY A 21 -0.54 -7.67 -1.33
CA GLY A 21 0.24 -6.64 -2.03
C GLY A 21 1.73 -6.99 -1.96
N ARG A 22 2.41 -7.02 -3.09
CA ARG A 22 3.83 -7.38 -3.17
C ARG A 22 4.59 -6.34 -3.98
N VAL A 23 5.38 -5.52 -3.29
CA VAL A 23 6.27 -4.55 -3.94
C VAL A 23 7.40 -5.32 -4.60
N ARG A 24 7.36 -5.44 -5.91
CA ARG A 24 8.37 -6.17 -6.71
C ARG A 24 9.63 -5.37 -6.91
N LYS A 25 9.46 -4.09 -7.25
CA LYS A 25 10.56 -3.15 -7.47
C LYS A 25 10.10 -1.75 -7.09
N MET A 26 11.01 -0.99 -6.55
CA MET A 26 10.77 0.41 -6.23
C MET A 26 12.10 1.16 -6.20
N GLN A 27 12.12 2.33 -6.82
CA GLN A 27 13.22 3.27 -6.75
C GLN A 27 12.67 4.65 -6.42
N GLY A 28 13.18 5.25 -5.36
CA GLY A 28 12.79 6.56 -4.88
C GLY A 28 13.25 6.79 -3.46
N GLY A 29 13.24 8.04 -3.04
CA GLY A 29 13.66 8.47 -1.71
C GLY A 29 12.50 8.76 -0.76
N ALA A 30 12.79 8.72 0.54
CA ALA A 30 11.86 9.23 1.54
C ALA A 30 11.82 10.77 1.50
N SER A 31 10.64 11.34 1.67
CA SER A 31 10.50 12.78 1.82
C SER A 31 10.78 13.21 3.25
N GLY A 32 11.32 14.42 3.45
CA GLY A 32 11.48 15.01 4.77
C GLY A 32 10.15 15.16 5.52
N GLY A 33 9.06 15.37 4.79
CA GLY A 33 7.70 15.38 5.35
C GLY A 33 7.27 14.03 5.92
N THR A 34 7.58 12.93 5.23
CA THR A 34 7.29 11.56 5.72
C THR A 34 8.06 11.28 7.02
N ILE A 35 9.34 11.64 7.06
CA ILE A 35 10.20 11.43 8.24
C ILE A 35 9.72 12.28 9.41
N ALA A 36 9.41 13.55 9.17
CA ALA A 36 8.87 14.45 10.19
C ALA A 36 7.53 13.92 10.75
N SER A 37 6.62 13.48 9.89
CA SER A 37 5.33 12.91 10.30
C SER A 37 5.50 11.64 11.15
N LEU A 38 6.41 10.74 10.77
CA LEU A 38 6.72 9.56 11.57
C LEU A 38 7.26 9.98 12.95
N THR A 39 8.22 10.89 12.97
CA THR A 39 8.84 11.39 14.22
C THR A 39 7.81 11.98 15.17
N GLU A 40 6.93 12.84 14.69
CA GLU A 40 5.89 13.47 15.52
C GLU A 40 4.84 12.46 15.97
N THR A 41 4.48 11.49 15.10
CA THR A 41 3.58 10.40 15.47
C THR A 41 4.17 9.54 16.61
N MET A 42 5.46 9.22 16.54
CA MET A 42 6.12 8.44 17.59
C MET A 42 6.23 9.24 18.90
N LYS A 43 6.50 10.54 18.83
CA LYS A 43 6.46 11.43 20.01
C LYS A 43 5.08 11.50 20.64
N ALA A 44 4.02 11.58 19.83
CA ALA A 44 2.65 11.56 20.31
C ALA A 44 2.29 10.21 20.98
N ALA A 45 2.66 9.11 20.34
CA ALA A 45 2.43 7.76 20.88
C ALA A 45 3.18 7.52 22.21
N ALA A 46 4.36 8.13 22.39
CA ALA A 46 5.10 8.05 23.65
C ALA A 46 4.41 8.83 24.80
N LYS A 47 3.61 9.84 24.48
CA LYS A 47 2.83 10.63 25.45
C LYS A 47 1.45 10.06 25.72
N ASP A 48 0.87 9.41 24.73
CA ASP A 48 -0.48 8.83 24.79
C ASP A 48 -0.48 7.41 24.23
N LEU A 49 -0.54 6.42 25.13
CA LEU A 49 -0.52 5.00 24.76
C LEU A 49 -1.76 4.55 23.95
N SER A 50 -2.86 5.31 23.97
CA SER A 50 -4.02 5.02 23.12
C SER A 50 -3.67 5.08 21.64
N ILE A 51 -2.75 5.97 21.25
CA ILE A 51 -2.24 6.09 19.88
C ILE A 51 -1.53 4.80 19.44
N VAL A 52 -0.84 4.12 20.34
CA VAL A 52 -0.20 2.83 20.02
C VAL A 52 -1.23 1.79 19.59
N GLY A 53 -2.39 1.74 20.25
CA GLY A 53 -3.51 0.89 19.86
C GLY A 53 -4.00 1.21 18.44
N LEU A 54 -4.19 2.49 18.13
CA LEU A 54 -4.61 2.94 16.79
C LEU A 54 -3.56 2.63 15.71
N LEU A 55 -2.27 2.78 16.03
CA LEU A 55 -1.20 2.44 15.10
C LEU A 55 -1.13 0.95 14.79
N ARG A 56 -1.45 0.09 15.75
CA ARG A 56 -1.42 -1.38 15.61
C ARG A 56 -2.66 -1.96 14.95
N SER A 57 -3.85 -1.38 15.18
CA SER A 57 -5.08 -1.92 14.64
C SER A 57 -5.18 -1.69 13.12
N PRO A 58 -5.35 -2.72 12.30
CA PRO A 58 -5.63 -2.56 10.86
C PRO A 58 -7.01 -1.93 10.62
N PHE A 59 -7.91 -1.99 11.61
CA PHE A 59 -9.27 -1.46 11.57
C PHE A 59 -9.44 -0.12 12.28
N ALA A 60 -8.35 0.58 12.62
CA ALA A 60 -8.43 1.88 13.32
C ALA A 60 -9.24 2.95 12.57
N LEU A 61 -9.44 2.81 11.28
CA LEU A 61 -10.21 3.73 10.43
C LEU A 61 -11.62 3.23 10.08
N THR A 62 -12.08 2.10 10.65
CA THR A 62 -13.40 1.50 10.38
C THR A 62 -14.27 1.55 11.62
N LEU A 63 -14.76 2.75 11.94
CA LEU A 63 -15.52 2.99 13.17
C LEU A 63 -16.70 2.03 13.33
N GLY A 64 -16.73 1.28 14.43
CA GLY A 64 -17.80 0.32 14.74
C GLY A 64 -17.68 -1.02 14.00
N PHE A 65 -16.63 -1.24 13.22
CA PHE A 65 -16.35 -2.52 12.57
C PHE A 65 -14.93 -2.99 12.87
N GLU A 66 -14.84 -4.25 13.27
CA GLU A 66 -13.58 -4.99 13.43
C GLU A 66 -13.69 -6.30 12.65
N GLY A 67 -12.83 -6.49 11.68
CA GLY A 67 -12.79 -7.69 10.85
C GLY A 67 -11.96 -8.82 11.46
N PRO A 68 -11.68 -9.87 10.69
CA PRO A 68 -10.88 -11.01 11.15
C PRO A 68 -9.43 -10.60 11.44
N SER A 69 -8.71 -11.46 12.16
CA SER A 69 -7.25 -11.31 12.36
C SER A 69 -6.55 -11.14 11.00
N GLN A 70 -5.69 -10.14 10.91
CA GLN A 70 -4.95 -9.83 9.70
C GLN A 70 -3.54 -10.44 9.74
N PRO A 71 -2.98 -10.84 8.59
CA PRO A 71 -1.58 -11.23 8.51
C PRO A 71 -0.68 -10.09 9.00
N SER A 72 0.36 -10.43 9.74
CA SER A 72 1.23 -9.42 10.35
C SER A 72 1.91 -8.51 9.34
N GLY A 73 2.36 -9.05 8.20
CA GLY A 73 3.19 -8.34 7.21
C GLY A 73 4.52 -7.81 7.74
N MET A 74 4.83 -8.07 9.02
CA MET A 74 6.01 -7.54 9.73
C MET A 74 7.08 -8.61 10.01
N ILE A 75 6.83 -9.84 9.61
CA ILE A 75 7.75 -10.98 9.79
C ILE A 75 8.13 -11.49 8.40
N PRO A 76 9.42 -11.66 8.11
CA PRO A 76 9.84 -12.26 6.86
C PRO A 76 9.22 -13.64 6.66
N GLU A 77 8.70 -13.90 5.47
CA GLU A 77 8.07 -15.18 5.15
C GLU A 77 8.40 -15.62 3.72
N TYR A 78 8.37 -16.92 3.49
CA TYR A 78 8.39 -17.46 2.15
C TYR A 78 6.99 -17.38 1.54
N ASP A 79 6.85 -16.65 0.44
CA ASP A 79 5.56 -16.50 -0.25
C ASP A 79 5.45 -17.51 -1.40
N SER A 80 4.69 -18.58 -1.18
CA SER A 80 4.48 -19.62 -2.17
C SER A 80 3.78 -19.14 -3.45
N ALA A 81 3.02 -18.05 -3.36
CA ALA A 81 2.34 -17.48 -4.53
C ALA A 81 3.32 -16.82 -5.51
N THR A 82 4.48 -16.36 -5.02
CA THR A 82 5.54 -15.74 -5.85
C THR A 82 6.77 -16.62 -5.99
N GLY A 83 6.93 -17.64 -5.14
CA GLY A 83 8.12 -18.47 -5.07
C GLY A 83 9.34 -17.75 -4.50
N THR A 84 9.16 -16.61 -3.82
CA THR A 84 10.22 -15.76 -3.27
C THR A 84 10.05 -15.55 -1.78
N TRP A 85 11.05 -14.97 -1.13
CA TRP A 85 10.88 -14.43 0.21
C TRP A 85 10.25 -13.05 0.16
N ALA A 86 9.45 -12.74 1.16
CA ALA A 86 8.82 -11.45 1.38
C ALA A 86 9.34 -10.83 2.67
N ALA A 87 9.64 -9.53 2.61
CA ALA A 87 10.10 -8.72 3.72
C ALA A 87 9.02 -7.70 4.14
N PRO A 88 9.03 -7.22 5.37
CA PRO A 88 8.16 -6.13 5.78
C PRO A 88 8.29 -4.90 4.89
N PHE A 89 7.17 -4.23 4.63
CA PHE A 89 7.14 -2.97 3.89
C PHE A 89 6.79 -1.81 4.82
N VAL A 90 7.62 -0.77 4.83
CA VAL A 90 7.51 0.35 5.77
C VAL A 90 6.15 1.07 5.71
N MET A 91 5.50 1.11 4.54
CA MET A 91 4.20 1.77 4.36
C MET A 91 3.00 0.85 4.64
N ALA A 92 3.20 -0.46 4.78
CA ALA A 92 2.12 -1.42 4.98
C ALA A 92 1.20 -1.07 6.18
N PRO A 93 1.70 -0.63 7.35
CA PRO A 93 0.84 -0.26 8.48
C PRO A 93 -0.13 0.89 8.19
N ILE A 94 0.19 1.74 7.21
CA ILE A 94 -0.67 2.85 6.77
C ILE A 94 -1.59 2.38 5.65
N ASN A 95 -1.04 1.70 4.66
CA ASN A 95 -1.76 1.29 3.47
C ASN A 95 -2.87 0.27 3.78
N THR A 96 -2.60 -0.71 4.65
CA THR A 96 -3.59 -1.71 5.06
C THR A 96 -4.83 -1.08 5.69
N LYS A 97 -4.67 -0.05 6.55
CA LYS A 97 -5.78 0.70 7.13
C LYS A 97 -6.64 1.38 6.06
N ASN A 98 -6.02 1.97 5.05
CA ASN A 98 -6.73 2.62 3.95
C ASN A 98 -7.48 1.63 3.06
N VAL A 99 -6.96 0.43 2.87
CA VAL A 99 -7.64 -0.65 2.15
C VAL A 99 -8.88 -1.10 2.92
N HIS A 100 -8.75 -1.38 4.22
CA HIS A 100 -9.90 -1.75 5.07
C HIS A 100 -10.91 -0.60 5.20
N ARG A 101 -10.44 0.65 5.29
CA ARG A 101 -11.31 1.84 5.28
C ARG A 101 -12.11 1.92 3.98
N SER A 102 -11.49 1.65 2.83
CA SER A 102 -12.18 1.65 1.54
C SER A 102 -13.24 0.56 1.46
N ASN A 103 -12.91 -0.67 1.88
CA ASN A 103 -13.87 -1.77 1.94
C ASN A 103 -15.07 -1.43 2.84
N PHE A 104 -14.81 -0.87 4.03
CA PHE A 104 -15.84 -0.44 4.97
C PHE A 104 -16.77 0.63 4.39
N LEU A 105 -16.21 1.69 3.80
CA LEU A 105 -16.98 2.79 3.21
C LEU A 105 -17.85 2.35 2.02
N LEU A 106 -17.43 1.33 1.30
CA LEU A 106 -18.19 0.73 0.20
C LEU A 106 -19.26 -0.29 0.65
N GLY A 107 -19.40 -0.55 1.95
CA GLY A 107 -20.32 -1.56 2.45
C GLY A 107 -19.81 -2.99 2.33
N HIS A 108 -18.51 -3.18 2.39
CA HIS A 108 -17.80 -4.47 2.37
C HIS A 108 -17.92 -5.29 1.08
N PRO A 109 -17.71 -4.71 -0.11
CA PRO A 109 -17.79 -5.48 -1.37
C PRO A 109 -16.69 -6.55 -1.50
N TYR A 110 -15.64 -6.50 -0.67
CA TYR A 110 -14.58 -7.53 -0.63
C TYR A 110 -14.85 -8.62 0.43
N GLY A 111 -16.00 -8.51 1.15
CA GLY A 111 -16.36 -9.35 2.28
C GLY A 111 -16.03 -8.69 3.62
N THR A 112 -16.75 -9.11 4.66
CA THR A 112 -16.46 -8.74 6.06
C THR A 112 -15.32 -9.58 6.65
N ASP A 113 -15.00 -10.71 6.02
CA ASP A 113 -13.92 -11.64 6.32
C ASP A 113 -12.64 -11.37 5.49
N PHE A 114 -12.63 -10.29 4.71
CA PHE A 114 -11.52 -9.90 3.84
C PHE A 114 -10.21 -9.73 4.61
N THR A 115 -9.13 -10.35 4.09
CA THR A 115 -7.78 -10.23 4.63
C THR A 115 -6.81 -9.62 3.63
N TYR A 116 -5.93 -8.76 4.13
CA TYR A 116 -4.97 -8.01 3.31
C TYR A 116 -3.64 -7.79 4.04
N ASP A 117 -2.53 -7.93 3.34
CA ASP A 117 -1.21 -7.46 3.76
C ASP A 117 -0.39 -6.92 2.59
N GLU A 118 0.64 -6.14 2.93
CA GLU A 118 1.64 -5.67 1.97
C GLU A 118 3.03 -6.02 2.44
N MET A 119 3.86 -6.53 1.52
CA MET A 119 5.26 -6.85 1.79
C MET A 119 6.14 -6.54 0.57
N MET A 120 7.44 -6.40 0.78
CA MET A 120 8.42 -6.29 -0.29
C MET A 120 8.86 -7.69 -0.74
N MET A 121 8.85 -7.94 -2.04
CA MET A 121 9.46 -9.16 -2.59
C MET A 121 10.98 -9.04 -2.54
N THR A 122 11.62 -10.13 -2.16
CA THR A 122 13.06 -10.30 -2.30
C THR A 122 13.38 -11.35 -3.37
N THR A 123 14.43 -12.11 -3.26
CA THR A 123 14.77 -13.16 -4.22
C THR A 123 14.46 -14.55 -3.66
N ILE A 124 14.77 -15.58 -4.43
CA ILE A 124 14.59 -16.99 -4.07
C ILE A 124 15.70 -17.47 -3.10
N GLY A 125 15.44 -18.58 -2.40
CA GLY A 125 16.42 -19.32 -1.60
C GLY A 125 16.95 -18.54 -0.39
N ASP A 126 18.11 -18.98 0.12
CA ASP A 126 18.72 -18.42 1.34
C ASP A 126 19.13 -16.95 1.18
N ALA A 127 19.50 -16.53 -0.01
CA ALA A 127 19.81 -15.13 -0.29
C ALA A 127 18.58 -14.25 -0.10
N GLY A 128 17.41 -14.70 -0.59
CA GLY A 128 16.15 -13.99 -0.40
C GLY A 128 15.74 -13.90 1.07
N LYS A 129 15.93 -14.99 1.81
CA LYS A 129 15.70 -15.03 3.26
C LYS A 129 16.57 -14.02 3.99
N ALA A 130 17.87 -14.04 3.73
CA ALA A 130 18.83 -13.14 4.38
C ALA A 130 18.49 -11.66 4.11
N ILE A 131 18.13 -11.32 2.87
CA ILE A 131 17.68 -9.95 2.51
C ILE A 131 16.41 -9.59 3.30
N ALA A 132 15.43 -10.48 3.34
CA ALA A 132 14.16 -10.22 4.04
C ALA A 132 14.37 -10.02 5.56
N GLU A 133 15.22 -10.82 6.17
CA GLU A 133 15.60 -10.69 7.59
C GLU A 133 16.37 -9.39 7.85
N GLY A 134 17.26 -9.00 6.94
CA GLY A 134 17.98 -7.73 6.99
C GLY A 134 17.04 -6.52 6.96
N ILE A 135 16.07 -6.50 6.05
CA ILE A 135 15.03 -5.45 5.97
C ILE A 135 14.21 -5.41 7.26
N ALA A 136 13.77 -6.57 7.77
CA ALA A 136 13.01 -6.63 9.02
C ALA A 136 13.79 -6.10 10.23
N THR A 137 15.09 -6.31 10.25
CA THR A 137 15.99 -5.79 11.29
C THR A 137 16.14 -4.27 11.16
N ALA A 138 16.35 -3.77 9.95
CA ALA A 138 16.47 -2.34 9.69
C ALA A 138 15.21 -1.57 10.09
N LEU A 139 14.01 -2.12 9.80
CA LEU A 139 12.73 -1.48 10.17
C LEU A 139 12.48 -1.43 11.68
N LYS A 140 13.15 -2.26 12.47
CA LYS A 140 13.09 -2.20 13.94
C LYS A 140 14.11 -1.23 14.55
N SER A 141 15.01 -0.70 13.74
CA SER A 141 16.00 0.27 14.19
C SER A 141 15.36 1.64 14.45
N ALA A 142 16.08 2.52 15.13
CA ALA A 142 15.64 3.89 15.38
C ALA A 142 15.51 4.73 14.08
N ASN A 143 16.11 4.25 12.99
CA ASN A 143 16.06 4.91 11.67
C ASN A 143 15.63 3.94 10.57
N PRO A 144 14.32 3.69 10.40
CA PRO A 144 13.80 2.74 9.42
C PRO A 144 14.02 3.14 7.95
N PHE A 145 14.45 4.38 7.70
CA PHE A 145 14.74 4.90 6.36
C PHE A 145 16.22 4.81 5.97
N GLY A 146 17.06 4.15 6.79
CA GLY A 146 18.47 3.93 6.52
C GLY A 146 19.40 4.86 7.31
N GLU A 147 20.69 4.56 7.22
CA GLU A 147 21.75 5.34 7.85
C GLU A 147 22.12 6.53 6.97
N GLY A 148 22.47 7.65 7.60
CA GLY A 148 22.91 8.87 6.91
C GLY A 148 22.03 10.08 7.20
N PRO A 149 22.37 11.25 6.61
CA PRO A 149 21.59 12.47 6.80
C PRO A 149 20.21 12.31 6.19
N GLN A 150 19.18 12.51 7.01
CA GLN A 150 17.80 12.44 6.57
C GLN A 150 17.36 13.80 6.01
N PRO A 151 16.52 13.82 4.94
CA PRO A 151 16.01 15.07 4.42
C PRO A 151 15.16 15.80 5.46
N LYS A 152 15.33 17.11 5.56
CA LYS A 152 14.55 17.98 6.44
C LYS A 152 13.15 18.19 5.87
N PRO A 153 12.17 18.65 6.69
CA PRO A 153 10.87 19.09 6.18
C PRO A 153 11.03 20.07 5.01
N GLY A 154 10.38 19.77 3.88
CA GLY A 154 10.52 20.53 2.64
C GLY A 154 11.63 20.04 1.69
N GLU A 155 12.52 19.18 2.16
CA GLU A 155 13.53 18.50 1.33
C GLU A 155 13.05 17.13 0.86
N GLY A 156 13.66 16.62 -0.20
CA GLY A 156 13.35 15.29 -0.74
C GLY A 156 14.27 14.96 -1.92
N PRO A 157 13.94 13.94 -2.70
CA PRO A 157 14.74 13.56 -3.87
C PRO A 157 14.86 14.70 -4.89
N SER A 158 16.00 14.79 -5.54
CA SER A 158 16.26 15.76 -6.63
C SER A 158 15.28 15.59 -7.80
N ALA A 159 15.28 16.52 -8.74
CA ALA A 159 14.45 16.40 -9.95
C ALA A 159 14.82 15.14 -10.74
N GLU A 160 16.11 14.88 -10.89
CA GLU A 160 16.67 13.73 -11.62
C GLU A 160 16.29 12.42 -10.91
N GLU A 161 16.40 12.35 -9.59
CA GLU A 161 15.99 11.18 -8.80
C GLU A 161 14.48 10.91 -8.91
N ARG A 162 13.65 11.97 -8.90
CA ARG A 162 12.20 11.83 -9.08
C ARG A 162 11.85 11.33 -10.48
N GLU A 163 12.56 11.77 -11.50
CA GLU A 163 12.36 11.33 -12.90
C GLU A 163 12.85 9.92 -13.14
N ALA A 164 13.96 9.53 -12.53
CA ALA A 164 14.52 8.18 -12.63
C ALA A 164 13.80 7.16 -11.73
N GLY A 165 12.94 7.62 -10.83
CA GLY A 165 12.19 6.77 -9.92
C GLY A 165 11.10 5.97 -10.61
N PHE A 166 10.69 4.87 -10.01
CA PHE A 166 9.59 4.01 -10.47
C PHE A 166 9.12 3.09 -9.35
N TYR A 167 7.99 2.45 -9.55
CA TYR A 167 7.53 1.34 -8.71
C TYR A 167 6.71 0.34 -9.51
N ASP A 168 6.72 -0.90 -9.01
CA ASP A 168 5.96 -2.03 -9.53
C ASP A 168 5.43 -2.84 -8.36
N ILE A 169 4.10 -2.88 -8.22
CA ILE A 169 3.40 -3.56 -7.14
C ILE A 169 2.49 -4.61 -7.74
N LEU A 170 2.72 -5.86 -7.37
CA LEU A 170 1.87 -7.00 -7.69
C LEU A 170 0.80 -7.16 -6.61
N PHE A 171 -0.44 -7.35 -7.02
CA PHE A 171 -1.54 -7.76 -6.17
C PHE A 171 -1.97 -9.18 -6.55
N ILE A 172 -2.10 -10.05 -5.56
CA ILE A 172 -2.50 -11.46 -5.75
C ILE A 172 -3.77 -11.68 -4.92
N GLY A 173 -4.88 -11.96 -5.60
CA GLY A 173 -6.13 -12.40 -4.99
C GLY A 173 -6.14 -13.92 -4.92
N GLU A 174 -6.33 -14.47 -3.73
CA GLU A 174 -6.35 -15.92 -3.48
C GLU A 174 -7.75 -16.36 -3.04
N TYR A 175 -8.16 -17.55 -3.53
CA TYR A 175 -9.44 -18.18 -3.20
C TYR A 175 -9.22 -19.49 -2.45
N PRO A 176 -10.19 -19.92 -1.62
CA PRO A 176 -10.08 -21.17 -0.86
C PRO A 176 -9.98 -22.43 -1.73
N ASP A 177 -10.44 -22.36 -2.99
CA ASP A 177 -10.36 -23.46 -3.96
C ASP A 177 -9.00 -23.55 -4.68
N GLY A 178 -8.04 -22.71 -4.29
CA GLY A 178 -6.69 -22.66 -4.86
C GLY A 178 -6.56 -21.79 -6.12
N LYS A 179 -7.66 -21.23 -6.62
CA LYS A 179 -7.58 -20.23 -7.70
C LYS A 179 -6.92 -18.95 -7.22
N SER A 180 -6.33 -18.23 -8.16
CA SER A 180 -5.80 -16.90 -7.92
C SER A 180 -6.07 -15.98 -9.10
N ILE A 181 -6.05 -14.68 -8.81
CA ILE A 181 -6.06 -13.62 -9.82
C ILE A 181 -4.92 -12.66 -9.51
N ARG A 182 -4.26 -12.16 -10.53
CA ARG A 182 -3.11 -11.27 -10.37
C ARG A 182 -3.34 -9.97 -11.14
N ALA A 183 -2.92 -8.88 -10.53
CA ALA A 183 -2.90 -7.58 -11.16
C ALA A 183 -1.65 -6.81 -10.72
N SER A 184 -1.15 -5.93 -11.57
CA SER A 184 -0.06 -5.03 -11.22
C SER A 184 -0.48 -3.57 -11.32
N VAL A 185 0.20 -2.75 -10.53
CA VAL A 185 0.18 -1.30 -10.63
C VAL A 185 1.62 -0.82 -10.71
N LYS A 186 1.93 -0.10 -11.79
CA LYS A 186 3.26 0.47 -12.02
C LYS A 186 3.17 1.98 -12.11
N GLY A 187 4.21 2.67 -11.68
CA GLY A 187 4.36 4.11 -11.84
C GLY A 187 5.73 4.46 -12.40
N ASP A 188 5.77 5.48 -13.25
CA ASP A 188 6.93 5.92 -14.03
C ASP A 188 7.77 7.00 -13.36
N ARG A 189 7.54 7.27 -12.09
CA ARG A 189 8.22 8.27 -11.26
C ARG A 189 8.42 7.75 -9.84
N ASP A 190 9.28 8.42 -9.07
CA ASP A 190 9.48 8.05 -7.68
C ASP A 190 8.16 8.07 -6.88
N PRO A 191 7.97 7.11 -5.97
CA PRO A 191 6.74 7.01 -5.18
C PRO A 191 6.62 8.10 -4.11
N GLY A 192 7.70 8.81 -3.79
CA GLY A 192 7.70 9.85 -2.75
C GLY A 192 7.00 11.12 -3.21
N TYR A 193 7.53 11.77 -4.24
CA TYR A 193 7.02 13.04 -4.76
C TYR A 193 6.63 12.99 -6.23
N GLY A 194 7.42 12.34 -7.08
CA GLY A 194 7.24 12.40 -8.53
C GLY A 194 5.89 11.85 -8.98
N SER A 195 5.55 10.64 -8.55
CA SER A 195 4.26 10.02 -8.83
C SER A 195 3.14 10.57 -7.93
N THR A 196 3.41 10.75 -6.64
CA THR A 196 2.40 11.19 -5.65
C THR A 196 1.85 12.57 -5.96
N SER A 197 2.67 13.51 -6.44
CA SER A 197 2.20 14.85 -6.83
C SER A 197 1.21 14.81 -8.01
N LYS A 198 1.45 13.93 -9.00
CA LYS A 198 0.51 13.70 -10.10
C LYS A 198 -0.77 13.03 -9.61
N MET A 199 -0.64 11.99 -8.77
CA MET A 199 -1.80 11.28 -8.23
C MET A 199 -2.71 12.19 -7.40
N ILE A 200 -2.17 13.08 -6.56
CA ILE A 200 -3.00 13.99 -5.77
C ILE A 200 -3.67 15.05 -6.64
N ALA A 201 -2.98 15.56 -7.67
CA ALA A 201 -3.57 16.50 -8.62
C ALA A 201 -4.74 15.87 -9.40
N GLU A 202 -4.54 14.67 -9.95
CA GLU A 202 -5.62 13.94 -10.64
C GLU A 202 -6.76 13.54 -9.70
N SER A 203 -6.46 13.24 -8.43
CA SER A 203 -7.49 13.01 -7.42
C SER A 203 -8.33 14.26 -7.15
N ALA A 204 -7.71 15.43 -7.04
CA ALA A 204 -8.42 16.70 -6.86
C ALA A 204 -9.31 17.02 -8.08
N LEU A 205 -8.80 16.84 -9.29
CA LEU A 205 -9.58 17.03 -10.52
C LEU A 205 -10.75 16.04 -10.62
N THR A 206 -10.54 14.78 -10.24
CA THR A 206 -11.61 13.78 -10.23
C THR A 206 -12.73 14.16 -9.25
N LEU A 207 -12.39 14.72 -8.09
CA LEU A 207 -13.38 15.18 -7.09
C LEU A 207 -14.32 16.27 -7.64
N LEU A 208 -13.90 17.06 -8.61
CA LEU A 208 -14.76 18.05 -9.26
C LEU A 208 -15.78 17.43 -10.23
N GLU A 209 -15.57 16.19 -10.63
CA GLU A 209 -16.38 15.48 -11.65
C GLU A 209 -17.31 14.42 -11.06
N VAL A 210 -17.13 14.07 -9.77
CA VAL A 210 -17.95 13.05 -9.10
C VAL A 210 -18.88 13.67 -8.07
N ASP A 211 -20.11 13.22 -8.04
CA ASP A 211 -21.04 13.54 -6.97
C ASP A 211 -20.85 12.54 -5.83
N THR A 212 -20.37 13.03 -4.70
CA THR A 212 -20.04 12.20 -3.53
C THR A 212 -20.37 12.94 -2.24
N PRO A 213 -20.88 12.24 -1.20
CA PRO A 213 -21.10 12.86 0.09
C PRO A 213 -19.79 13.37 0.68
N GLY A 214 -19.84 14.54 1.31
CA GLY A 214 -18.69 15.09 2.03
C GLY A 214 -18.26 14.20 3.20
N GLY A 215 -17.02 14.36 3.64
CA GLY A 215 -16.50 13.63 4.79
C GLY A 215 -15.03 13.25 4.65
N VAL A 216 -14.54 12.48 5.62
CA VAL A 216 -13.18 11.88 5.57
C VAL A 216 -13.31 10.51 4.91
N VAL A 217 -13.01 10.45 3.63
CA VAL A 217 -13.19 9.27 2.78
C VAL A 217 -11.91 8.93 2.04
N THR A 218 -11.84 7.71 1.49
CA THR A 218 -10.70 7.30 0.65
C THR A 218 -11.05 7.45 -0.84
N PRO A 219 -10.10 7.86 -1.70
CA PRO A 219 -10.31 7.91 -3.15
C PRO A 219 -10.80 6.59 -3.74
N GLY A 220 -10.28 5.48 -3.21
CA GLY A 220 -10.70 4.13 -3.62
C GLY A 220 -12.16 3.80 -3.30
N ALA A 221 -12.77 4.47 -2.33
CA ALA A 221 -14.17 4.27 -2.00
C ALA A 221 -15.13 5.13 -2.85
N ILE A 222 -14.74 6.38 -3.15
CA ILE A 222 -15.68 7.34 -3.73
C ILE A 222 -15.49 7.58 -5.22
N MET A 223 -14.30 7.33 -5.77
CA MET A 223 -13.97 7.68 -7.14
C MET A 223 -13.01 6.71 -7.84
N ALA A 224 -12.90 5.44 -7.39
CA ALA A 224 -11.90 4.51 -7.90
C ALA A 224 -11.89 4.39 -9.42
N LYS A 225 -13.05 4.15 -10.05
CA LYS A 225 -13.14 3.94 -11.50
C LYS A 225 -12.70 5.16 -12.32
N PRO A 226 -13.28 6.37 -12.14
CA PRO A 226 -12.84 7.56 -12.87
C PRO A 226 -11.40 7.95 -12.53
N LEU A 227 -10.98 7.79 -11.28
CA LEU A 227 -9.60 8.09 -10.88
C LEU A 227 -8.59 7.17 -11.57
N ILE A 228 -8.82 5.85 -11.65
CA ILE A 228 -7.93 4.93 -12.38
C ILE A 228 -7.79 5.37 -13.84
N ALA A 229 -8.88 5.73 -14.51
CA ALA A 229 -8.82 6.21 -15.89
C ALA A 229 -7.94 7.47 -16.03
N ARG A 230 -8.08 8.45 -15.13
CA ARG A 230 -7.27 9.66 -15.13
C ARG A 230 -5.81 9.41 -14.77
N LEU A 231 -5.55 8.55 -13.79
CA LEU A 231 -4.18 8.18 -13.39
C LEU A 231 -3.43 7.49 -14.54
N THR A 232 -4.12 6.62 -15.29
CA THR A 232 -3.55 5.97 -16.47
C THR A 232 -3.29 6.98 -17.59
N ALA A 233 -4.22 7.91 -17.84
CA ALA A 233 -4.10 8.87 -18.93
C ALA A 233 -3.05 9.98 -18.66
N ASN A 234 -2.93 10.45 -17.41
CA ASN A 234 -2.26 11.71 -17.10
C ASN A 234 -1.12 11.58 -16.09
N ALA A 235 -1.09 10.52 -15.28
CA ALA A 235 -0.15 10.41 -14.16
C ALA A 235 0.96 9.37 -14.37
N GLY A 236 0.99 8.68 -15.52
CA GLY A 236 2.01 7.67 -15.82
C GLY A 236 1.83 6.37 -15.03
N LEU A 237 0.59 6.06 -14.58
CA LEU A 237 0.29 4.79 -13.93
C LEU A 237 -0.23 3.78 -14.94
N GLU A 238 0.18 2.54 -14.77
CA GLU A 238 -0.33 1.38 -15.51
C GLU A 238 -1.03 0.44 -14.53
N PHE A 239 -2.25 0.02 -14.89
CA PHE A 239 -3.02 -1.01 -14.18
C PHE A 239 -3.24 -2.17 -15.15
N ALA A 240 -2.73 -3.34 -14.83
CA ALA A 240 -2.80 -4.50 -15.72
C ALA A 240 -3.16 -5.78 -14.96
N LEU A 241 -3.89 -6.67 -15.64
CA LEU A 241 -3.99 -8.07 -15.21
C LEU A 241 -2.73 -8.82 -15.62
N GLU A 242 -2.31 -9.76 -14.79
CA GLU A 242 -1.20 -10.66 -15.08
C GLU A 242 -1.69 -12.12 -15.09
N SER A 243 -1.08 -12.92 -15.95
CA SER A 243 -1.34 -14.37 -16.06
C SER A 243 -0.64 -15.16 -14.96
#